data_b1989200bf50a8fa0f898032b271f931
#
_entry.id   b1989200bf50a8fa0f898032b271f931
#
_cell.length_a   1.000
_cell.length_b   1.000
_cell.length_c   1.000
_cell.angle_alpha   90.00
_cell.angle_beta   90.00
_cell.angle_gamma   90.00
#
_symmetry.space_group_name_H-M   'P 1'
#
loop_
_entity.id
_entity.type
_entity.pdbx_description
1 polymer ?
#
loop_
_entity_poly.entity_id
_entity_poly.type
_entity_poly.pdbx_seq_one_letter_code
_entity_poly.pdbx_strand_id
1 'polypeptide(L)'
;TTRSFENVFLIPYPKDTVDVTVELKNNRREVTASMTHTVVPTDILIRHIGENSVTPYVTLQQARDTSRCIHIAFLAEGYKQEEMATFEADCRTATEALFAHEPFKSMRDRFNVVAVEAPSQESGTSEPGKGVWKDTPLRSHFDTFYSDRYLTTLHLKALHDCLAGTPYEHIIVLVNTENYGGGGILNSYN
;
A
#
# COMPACT_ATOMS: atom_id res chain seq x y z
N THR A 1 -28.47 6.89 3.95
CA THR A 1 -27.30 7.46 4.65
C THR A 1 -26.19 7.66 3.62
N THR A 2 -25.81 8.91 3.35
CA THR A 2 -24.67 9.22 2.48
C THR A 2 -23.39 8.84 3.21
N ARG A 3 -22.53 8.05 2.59
CA ARG A 3 -21.21 7.73 3.12
C ARG A 3 -20.15 8.27 2.17
N SER A 4 -19.09 8.82 2.72
CA SER A 4 -17.89 9.20 1.98
C SER A 4 -16.85 8.08 2.10
N PHE A 5 -16.21 7.73 0.99
CA PHE A 5 -15.10 6.80 0.96
C PHE A 5 -13.85 7.56 0.53
N GLU A 6 -12.72 7.25 1.14
CA GLU A 6 -11.44 7.77 0.70
C GLU A 6 -11.02 7.04 -0.58
N ASN A 7 -11.26 7.66 -1.73
CA ASN A 7 -10.74 7.16 -3.00
C ASN A 7 -9.50 7.95 -3.39
N VAL A 8 -8.46 7.24 -3.80
CA VAL A 8 -7.18 7.81 -4.20
C VAL A 8 -6.88 7.36 -5.62
N PHE A 9 -6.53 8.32 -6.48
CA PHE A 9 -6.02 8.06 -7.82
C PHE A 9 -4.56 8.46 -7.86
N LEU A 10 -3.69 7.53 -8.24
CA LEU A 10 -2.29 7.82 -8.48
C LEU A 10 -2.11 8.22 -9.94
N ILE A 11 -1.52 9.37 -10.15
CA ILE A 11 -1.14 9.85 -11.47
C ILE A 11 0.36 10.18 -11.49
N PRO A 12 1.03 10.10 -12.63
CA PRO A 12 2.39 10.60 -12.74
C PRO A 12 2.45 12.08 -12.33
N TYR A 13 3.50 12.47 -11.61
CA TYR A 13 3.67 13.85 -11.17
C TYR A 13 3.76 14.78 -12.39
N PRO A 14 2.83 15.74 -12.54
CA PRO A 14 2.83 16.63 -13.70
C PRO A 14 3.91 17.70 -13.56
N LYS A 15 4.64 17.99 -14.66
CA LYS A 15 5.64 19.06 -14.70
C LYS A 15 5.01 20.44 -14.85
N ASP A 16 3.87 20.50 -15.53
CA ASP A 16 3.12 21.73 -15.82
C ASP A 16 1.67 21.56 -15.38
N THR A 17 0.89 22.62 -15.45
CA THR A 17 -0.54 22.60 -15.18
C THR A 17 -1.24 21.62 -16.12
N VAL A 18 -2.03 20.70 -15.55
CA VAL A 18 -2.78 19.68 -16.31
C VAL A 18 -4.22 19.58 -15.80
N ASP A 19 -5.11 19.21 -16.70
CA ASP A 19 -6.49 18.85 -16.35
C ASP A 19 -6.59 17.32 -16.16
N VAL A 20 -7.06 16.92 -14.99
CA VAL A 20 -7.31 15.52 -14.65
C VAL A 20 -8.82 15.31 -14.67
N THR A 21 -9.30 14.44 -15.57
CA THR A 21 -10.72 14.10 -15.66
C THR A 21 -10.95 12.69 -15.12
N VAL A 22 -11.83 12.59 -14.14
CA VAL A 22 -12.32 11.32 -13.61
C VAL A 22 -13.69 11.04 -14.19
N GLU A 23 -13.85 9.87 -14.82
CA GLU A 23 -15.11 9.44 -15.42
C GLU A 23 -15.65 8.20 -14.70
N LEU A 24 -16.91 8.23 -14.31
CA LEU A 24 -17.63 7.04 -13.88
C LEU A 24 -18.35 6.44 -15.08
N LYS A 25 -18.12 5.16 -15.31
CA LYS A 25 -18.72 4.42 -16.43
C LYS A 25 -19.61 3.28 -15.92
N ASN A 26 -20.72 3.06 -16.59
CA ASN A 26 -21.55 1.89 -16.33
C ASN A 26 -20.92 0.62 -16.94
N ASN A 27 -21.59 -0.53 -16.76
CA ASN A 27 -21.14 -1.82 -17.29
C ASN A 27 -21.14 -1.89 -18.83
N ARG A 28 -21.75 -0.92 -19.54
CA ARG A 28 -21.69 -0.75 -20.99
C ARG A 28 -20.60 0.23 -21.44
N ARG A 29 -19.76 0.69 -20.51
CA ARG A 29 -18.71 1.70 -20.71
C ARG A 29 -19.23 3.09 -21.12
N GLU A 30 -20.49 3.38 -20.90
CA GLU A 30 -21.06 4.72 -21.10
C GLU A 30 -20.73 5.59 -19.89
N VAL A 31 -20.29 6.83 -20.12
CA VAL A 31 -19.99 7.78 -19.05
C VAL A 31 -21.29 8.21 -18.37
N THR A 32 -21.42 7.94 -17.08
CA THR A 32 -22.58 8.31 -16.27
C THR A 32 -22.36 9.56 -15.44
N ALA A 33 -21.11 9.87 -15.13
CA ALA A 33 -20.69 11.10 -14.49
C ALA A 33 -19.22 11.38 -14.81
N SER A 34 -18.86 12.65 -14.82
CA SER A 34 -17.47 13.07 -14.96
C SER A 34 -17.19 14.31 -14.13
N MET A 35 -15.94 14.44 -13.68
CA MET A 35 -15.43 15.62 -13.01
C MET A 35 -14.03 15.91 -13.52
N THR A 36 -13.76 17.17 -13.84
CA THR A 36 -12.42 17.62 -14.22
C THR A 36 -11.88 18.53 -13.13
N HIS A 37 -10.63 18.31 -12.76
CA HIS A 37 -9.89 19.12 -11.81
C HIS A 37 -8.55 19.56 -12.43
N THR A 38 -8.29 20.86 -12.39
CA THR A 38 -7.02 21.41 -12.86
C THR A 38 -5.99 21.31 -11.76
N VAL A 39 -4.90 20.61 -12.00
CA VAL A 39 -3.77 20.45 -11.08
C VAL A 39 -2.69 21.43 -11.48
N VAL A 40 -2.36 22.34 -10.58
CA VAL A 40 -1.24 23.29 -10.72
C VAL A 40 -0.13 22.81 -9.79
N PRO A 41 0.99 22.24 -10.29
CA PRO A 41 2.02 21.63 -9.43
C PRO A 41 2.64 22.54 -8.40
N THR A 42 2.61 23.85 -8.65
CA THR A 42 3.16 24.89 -7.76
C THR A 42 2.13 25.48 -6.79
N ASP A 43 0.91 24.94 -6.73
CA ASP A 43 -0.14 25.41 -5.81
C ASP A 43 0.30 25.17 -4.36
N ILE A 44 0.17 26.19 -3.52
CA ILE A 44 0.51 26.13 -2.10
C ILE A 44 -0.33 25.12 -1.29
N LEU A 45 -1.46 24.71 -1.82
CA LEU A 45 -2.32 23.70 -1.21
C LEU A 45 -1.85 22.26 -1.49
N ILE A 46 -0.93 22.08 -2.44
CA ILE A 46 -0.33 20.78 -2.71
C ILE A 46 0.66 20.44 -1.60
N ARG A 47 0.41 19.35 -0.91
CA ARG A 47 1.32 18.84 0.10
C ARG A 47 2.33 17.89 -0.55
N HIS A 48 3.60 18.26 -0.50
CA HIS A 48 4.71 17.41 -0.93
C HIS A 48 5.05 16.42 0.20
N ILE A 49 4.73 15.14 -0.02
CA ILE A 49 5.02 14.06 0.92
C ILE A 49 6.19 13.27 0.37
N GLY A 50 7.10 12.81 1.25
CA GLY A 50 8.27 12.01 0.85
C GLY A 50 9.50 12.79 0.40
N GLU A 51 9.43 14.12 0.31
CA GLU A 51 10.59 14.96 0.00
C GLU A 51 11.46 15.23 1.24
N ASN A 52 10.81 15.55 2.38
CA ASN A 52 11.49 15.93 3.62
C ASN A 52 11.31 14.91 4.76
N SER A 53 10.42 13.96 4.60
CA SER A 53 10.12 12.92 5.59
C SER A 53 9.68 11.65 4.88
N VAL A 54 10.59 10.69 4.79
CA VAL A 54 10.34 9.36 4.24
C VAL A 54 10.17 8.41 5.41
N THR A 55 9.16 7.53 5.34
CA THR A 55 9.04 6.43 6.31
C THR A 55 10.31 5.57 6.23
N PRO A 56 10.97 5.25 7.34
CA PRO A 56 12.16 4.41 7.32
C PRO A 56 11.91 3.10 6.58
N TYR A 57 12.88 2.63 5.82
CA TYR A 57 12.80 1.33 5.17
C TYR A 57 14.16 0.63 5.12
N VAL A 58 14.12 -0.69 5.07
CA VAL A 58 15.29 -1.56 4.94
C VAL A 58 15.23 -2.27 3.59
N THR A 59 16.36 -2.27 2.87
CA THR A 59 16.47 -3.04 1.62
C THR A 59 16.73 -4.51 1.93
N LEU A 60 15.81 -5.37 1.48
CA LEU A 60 15.90 -6.83 1.66
C LEU A 60 16.60 -7.51 0.48
N GLN A 61 16.32 -7.02 -0.72
CA GLN A 61 16.85 -7.52 -1.99
C GLN A 61 17.12 -6.36 -2.92
N GLN A 62 18.26 -6.38 -3.59
CA GLN A 62 18.63 -5.38 -4.59
C GLN A 62 18.76 -6.03 -5.96
N ALA A 63 18.15 -5.42 -6.97
CA ALA A 63 18.28 -5.85 -8.36
C ALA A 63 19.68 -5.58 -8.88
N ARG A 64 20.09 -6.36 -9.90
CA ARG A 64 21.36 -6.13 -10.59
C ARG A 64 21.36 -4.79 -11.35
N ASP A 65 20.25 -4.46 -12.01
CA ASP A 65 20.04 -3.20 -12.72
C ASP A 65 18.86 -2.46 -12.09
N THR A 66 19.18 -1.44 -11.31
CA THR A 66 18.17 -0.64 -10.59
C THR A 66 17.38 0.31 -11.49
N SER A 67 17.84 0.53 -12.74
CA SER A 67 17.13 1.37 -13.71
C SER A 67 15.99 0.64 -14.43
N ARG A 68 15.96 -0.69 -14.35
CA ARG A 68 15.00 -1.57 -15.05
C ARG A 68 14.58 -2.75 -14.17
N CYS A 69 14.28 -2.47 -12.92
CA CYS A 69 13.84 -3.49 -11.97
C CYS A 69 12.37 -3.29 -11.59
N ILE A 70 11.82 -4.30 -10.99
CA ILE A 70 10.48 -4.27 -10.37
C ILE A 70 10.67 -4.00 -8.88
N HIS A 71 9.95 -3.02 -8.34
CA HIS A 71 10.01 -2.68 -6.93
C HIS A 71 8.83 -3.28 -6.17
N ILE A 72 9.16 -4.08 -5.14
CA ILE A 72 8.18 -4.62 -4.19
C ILE A 72 8.42 -3.93 -2.85
N ALA A 73 7.40 -3.33 -2.29
CA ALA A 73 7.42 -2.76 -0.95
C ALA A 73 6.54 -3.60 0.00
N PHE A 74 7.15 -4.18 1.03
CA PHE A 74 6.43 -4.64 2.19
C PHE A 74 6.13 -3.45 3.09
N LEU A 75 4.91 -3.32 3.58
CA LEU A 75 4.49 -2.26 4.48
C LEU A 75 4.01 -2.85 5.79
N ALA A 76 4.57 -2.38 6.91
CA ALA A 76 4.23 -2.86 8.24
C ALA A 76 2.81 -2.43 8.64
N GLU A 77 2.04 -3.38 9.18
CA GLU A 77 0.73 -3.13 9.76
C GLU A 77 0.53 -3.96 11.03
N GLY A 78 0.20 -3.30 12.13
CA GLY A 78 0.04 -3.97 13.42
C GLY A 78 1.33 -4.34 14.15
N TYR A 79 2.49 -3.90 13.66
CA TYR A 79 3.77 -4.03 14.36
C TYR A 79 4.09 -2.72 15.07
N LYS A 80 4.36 -2.76 16.37
CA LYS A 80 4.81 -1.60 17.15
C LYS A 80 6.30 -1.30 16.85
N GLN A 81 6.77 -0.15 17.33
CA GLN A 81 8.16 0.25 17.12
C GLN A 81 9.16 -0.80 17.64
N GLU A 82 8.88 -1.40 18.80
CA GLU A 82 9.70 -2.47 19.37
C GLU A 82 9.62 -3.81 18.65
N GLU A 83 8.64 -3.96 17.73
CA GLU A 83 8.41 -5.17 16.93
C GLU A 83 8.97 -5.06 15.50
N MET A 84 9.65 -3.95 15.14
CA MET A 84 10.17 -3.77 13.77
C MET A 84 11.19 -4.83 13.38
N ALA A 85 12.01 -5.32 14.32
CA ALA A 85 12.92 -6.43 14.03
C ALA A 85 12.17 -7.73 13.67
N THR A 86 11.01 -7.98 14.27
CA THR A 86 10.14 -9.11 13.92
C THR A 86 9.56 -8.90 12.52
N PHE A 87 9.04 -7.71 12.25
CA PHE A 87 8.54 -7.34 10.92
C PHE A 87 9.58 -7.57 9.82
N GLU A 88 10.83 -7.10 10.03
CA GLU A 88 11.89 -7.34 9.07
C GLU A 88 12.19 -8.85 8.86
N ALA A 89 12.20 -9.64 9.92
CA ALA A 89 12.40 -11.08 9.83
C ALA A 89 11.28 -11.76 9.04
N ASP A 90 10.04 -11.36 9.27
CA ASP A 90 8.87 -11.86 8.55
C ASP A 90 8.93 -11.46 7.07
N CYS A 91 9.32 -10.22 6.76
CA CYS A 91 9.53 -9.76 5.38
C CYS A 91 10.63 -10.57 4.67
N ARG A 92 11.73 -10.90 5.35
CA ARG A 92 12.80 -11.75 4.79
C ARG A 92 12.27 -13.14 4.48
N THR A 93 11.51 -13.74 5.40
CA THR A 93 10.88 -15.04 5.22
C THR A 93 9.92 -15.03 4.01
N ALA A 94 9.07 -14.01 3.91
CA ALA A 94 8.16 -13.84 2.78
C ALA A 94 8.91 -13.64 1.45
N THR A 95 10.00 -12.87 1.46
CA THR A 95 10.87 -12.64 0.29
C THR A 95 11.50 -13.95 -0.19
N GLU A 96 12.06 -14.74 0.70
CA GLU A 96 12.65 -16.04 0.35
C GLU A 96 11.59 -17.03 -0.15
N ALA A 97 10.39 -17.03 0.45
CA ALA A 97 9.28 -17.84 -0.02
C ALA A 97 8.84 -17.45 -1.45
N LEU A 98 8.77 -16.16 -1.76
CA LEU A 98 8.46 -15.68 -3.11
C LEU A 98 9.50 -16.17 -4.12
N PHE A 99 10.79 -16.02 -3.82
CA PHE A 99 11.88 -16.40 -4.72
C PHE A 99 12.23 -17.89 -4.69
N ALA A 100 11.53 -18.70 -3.91
CA ALA A 100 11.63 -20.15 -4.00
C ALA A 100 10.89 -20.73 -5.21
N HIS A 101 9.96 -19.98 -5.82
CA HIS A 101 9.08 -20.43 -6.89
C HIS A 101 9.38 -19.76 -8.23
N GLU A 102 9.24 -20.53 -9.33
CA GLU A 102 9.29 -19.97 -10.68
C GLU A 102 8.01 -19.18 -11.01
N PRO A 103 8.09 -18.11 -11.79
CA PRO A 103 9.27 -17.58 -12.49
C PRO A 103 10.15 -16.63 -11.64
N PHE A 104 9.76 -16.32 -10.41
CA PHE A 104 10.46 -15.35 -9.55
C PHE A 104 11.88 -15.80 -9.20
N LYS A 105 12.07 -17.11 -9.02
CA LYS A 105 13.37 -17.70 -8.70
C LYS A 105 14.42 -17.38 -9.76
N SER A 106 14.12 -17.64 -11.03
CA SER A 106 15.05 -17.38 -12.14
C SER A 106 15.19 -15.91 -12.49
N MET A 107 14.26 -15.07 -12.02
CA MET A 107 14.24 -13.62 -12.27
C MET A 107 14.60 -12.78 -11.05
N ARG A 108 15.09 -13.41 -9.98
CA ARG A 108 15.34 -12.74 -8.68
C ARG A 108 16.18 -11.47 -8.81
N ASP A 109 17.16 -11.45 -9.68
CA ASP A 109 18.06 -10.32 -9.92
C ASP A 109 17.38 -9.09 -10.59
N ARG A 110 16.11 -9.21 -10.95
CA ARG A 110 15.28 -8.13 -11.49
C ARG A 110 14.40 -7.43 -10.48
N PHE A 111 14.46 -7.82 -9.21
CA PHE A 111 13.59 -7.27 -8.17
C PHE A 111 14.38 -6.49 -7.14
N ASN A 112 13.88 -5.30 -6.80
CA ASN A 112 14.18 -4.62 -5.58
C ASN A 112 13.06 -4.92 -4.57
N VAL A 113 13.43 -5.29 -3.35
CA VAL A 113 12.46 -5.55 -2.28
C VAL A 113 12.86 -4.72 -1.07
N VAL A 114 11.93 -3.94 -0.55
CA VAL A 114 12.12 -3.11 0.63
C VAL A 114 11.07 -3.44 1.69
N ALA A 115 11.44 -3.30 2.96
CA ALA A 115 10.54 -3.38 4.11
C ALA A 115 10.36 -1.97 4.67
N VAL A 116 9.16 -1.42 4.60
CA VAL A 116 8.82 -0.07 5.04
C VAL A 116 8.27 -0.12 6.46
N GLU A 117 8.99 0.50 7.38
CA GLU A 117 8.78 0.45 8.81
C GLU A 117 7.80 1.53 9.28
N ALA A 118 6.49 1.26 9.13
CA ALA A 118 5.42 2.13 9.62
C ALA A 118 4.88 1.59 10.96
N PRO A 119 5.36 2.10 12.12
CA PRO A 119 4.99 1.53 13.40
C PRO A 119 3.54 1.81 13.77
N SER A 120 2.87 0.81 14.31
CA SER A 120 1.54 0.90 14.89
C SER A 120 1.60 1.38 16.35
N GLN A 121 0.52 2.01 16.83
CA GLN A 121 0.38 2.33 18.25
C GLN A 121 0.07 1.08 19.07
N GLU A 122 -0.65 0.13 18.48
CA GLU A 122 -1.02 -1.14 19.10
C GLU A 122 -0.56 -2.32 18.25
N SER A 123 -0.15 -3.39 18.93
CA SER A 123 0.23 -4.65 18.28
C SER A 123 -0.99 -5.43 17.84
N GLY A 124 -0.90 -6.08 16.68
CA GLY A 124 -1.97 -6.89 16.12
C GLY A 124 -2.89 -6.11 15.18
N THR A 125 -3.99 -6.72 14.79
CA THR A 125 -4.95 -6.15 13.84
C THR A 125 -6.38 -6.16 14.40
N SER A 126 -7.25 -5.35 13.82
CA SER A 126 -8.65 -5.27 14.21
C SER A 126 -9.44 -6.49 13.74
N GLU A 127 -10.26 -7.04 14.65
CA GLU A 127 -11.18 -8.15 14.41
C GLU A 127 -12.60 -7.73 14.82
N PRO A 128 -13.34 -7.02 13.96
CA PRO A 128 -14.65 -6.47 14.30
C PRO A 128 -15.65 -7.51 14.80
N GLY A 129 -15.64 -8.71 14.22
CA GLY A 129 -16.49 -9.83 14.64
C GLY A 129 -16.25 -10.29 16.09
N LYS A 130 -15.07 -9.99 16.64
CA LYS A 130 -14.73 -10.24 18.05
C LYS A 130 -14.78 -8.97 18.91
N GLY A 131 -15.19 -7.83 18.35
CA GLY A 131 -15.20 -6.55 19.05
C GLY A 131 -13.81 -5.98 19.35
N VAL A 132 -12.77 -6.46 18.65
CA VAL A 132 -11.38 -6.01 18.83
C VAL A 132 -11.06 -4.94 17.81
N TRP A 133 -10.62 -3.78 18.30
CA TRP A 133 -10.17 -2.67 17.49
C TRP A 133 -8.76 -2.26 17.87
N LYS A 134 -7.91 -2.00 16.87
CA LYS A 134 -6.52 -1.64 17.05
C LYS A 134 -6.19 -0.33 16.33
N ASP A 135 -5.36 0.49 16.96
CA ASP A 135 -4.83 1.72 16.37
C ASP A 135 -3.57 1.41 15.57
N THR A 136 -3.76 1.31 14.26
CA THR A 136 -2.71 0.96 13.30
C THR A 136 -2.69 1.96 12.15
N PRO A 137 -1.56 2.14 11.43
CA PRO A 137 -1.41 3.15 10.37
C PRO A 137 -2.46 3.02 9.27
N LEU A 138 -2.76 1.80 8.87
CA LEU A 138 -3.68 1.54 7.75
C LEU A 138 -5.08 1.17 8.21
N ARG A 139 -5.29 1.02 9.53
CA ARG A 139 -6.57 0.60 10.11
C ARG A 139 -7.15 -0.63 9.39
N SER A 140 -6.27 -1.57 9.02
CA SER A 140 -6.70 -2.82 8.40
C SER A 140 -7.52 -3.65 9.39
N HIS A 141 -8.48 -4.39 8.87
CA HIS A 141 -9.32 -5.21 9.72
C HIS A 141 -9.83 -6.46 8.99
N PHE A 142 -10.08 -7.50 9.76
CA PHE A 142 -10.84 -8.66 9.29
C PHE A 142 -12.30 -8.26 9.01
N ASP A 143 -13.10 -9.20 8.55
CA ASP A 143 -14.52 -9.01 8.21
C ASP A 143 -14.77 -7.97 7.11
N THR A 144 -13.76 -7.63 6.31
CA THR A 144 -13.94 -6.78 5.14
C THR A 144 -14.81 -7.50 4.13
N PHE A 145 -15.73 -6.76 3.48
CA PHE A 145 -16.68 -7.32 2.51
C PHE A 145 -17.54 -8.47 3.08
N TYR A 146 -17.83 -8.44 4.38
CA TYR A 146 -18.67 -9.42 5.07
C TYR A 146 -18.10 -10.85 5.07
N SER A 147 -16.79 -10.99 5.01
CA SER A 147 -16.11 -12.28 5.09
C SER A 147 -15.04 -12.25 6.19
N ASP A 148 -15.11 -13.22 7.07
CA ASP A 148 -14.26 -13.37 8.25
C ASP A 148 -12.76 -13.50 7.95
N ARG A 149 -12.42 -13.99 6.77
CA ARG A 149 -11.03 -14.14 6.33
C ARG A 149 -10.49 -12.98 5.49
N TYR A 150 -11.36 -12.07 5.02
CA TYR A 150 -10.88 -10.91 4.28
C TYR A 150 -10.31 -9.87 5.25
N LEU A 151 -9.00 -9.69 5.14
CA LEU A 151 -8.21 -8.72 5.87
C LEU A 151 -7.68 -7.68 4.88
N THR A 152 -8.24 -6.49 4.91
CA THR A 152 -7.85 -5.41 3.99
C THR A 152 -7.91 -4.05 4.68
N THR A 153 -7.47 -3.00 3.98
CA THR A 153 -7.68 -1.61 4.38
C THR A 153 -8.49 -0.86 3.33
N LEU A 154 -9.32 0.07 3.79
CA LEU A 154 -10.01 1.05 2.94
C LEU A 154 -9.32 2.43 3.01
N HIS A 155 -8.26 2.57 3.79
CA HIS A 155 -7.52 3.83 3.98
C HIS A 155 -6.35 3.96 2.98
N LEU A 156 -6.67 3.97 1.69
CA LEU A 156 -5.67 3.99 0.61
C LEU A 156 -4.76 5.21 0.67
N LYS A 157 -5.31 6.38 1.07
CA LYS A 157 -4.50 7.57 1.28
C LYS A 157 -3.41 7.35 2.32
N ALA A 158 -3.74 6.79 3.47
CA ALA A 158 -2.76 6.51 4.53
C ALA A 158 -1.69 5.52 4.05
N LEU A 159 -2.08 4.50 3.28
CA LEU A 159 -1.16 3.54 2.67
C LEU A 159 -0.14 4.25 1.77
N HIS A 160 -0.59 5.10 0.86
CA HIS A 160 0.30 5.82 -0.04
C HIS A 160 1.11 6.90 0.68
N ASP A 161 0.56 7.53 1.71
CA ASP A 161 1.32 8.47 2.57
C ASP A 161 2.49 7.76 3.27
N CYS A 162 2.29 6.52 3.76
CA CYS A 162 3.37 5.72 4.36
C CYS A 162 4.45 5.33 3.34
N LEU A 163 4.09 5.16 2.07
CA LEU A 163 5.02 4.77 1.00
C LEU A 163 5.65 5.96 0.27
N ALA A 164 5.25 7.19 0.61
CA ALA A 164 5.75 8.39 -0.06
C ALA A 164 7.27 8.50 0.04
N GLY A 165 7.93 8.68 -1.10
CA GLY A 165 9.40 8.72 -1.20
C GLY A 165 10.07 7.34 -1.28
N THR A 166 9.33 6.25 -1.18
CA THR A 166 9.82 4.88 -1.36
C THR A 166 9.48 4.41 -2.78
N PRO A 167 10.40 3.81 -3.53
CA PRO A 167 10.09 3.25 -4.86
C PRO A 167 9.26 1.98 -4.70
N TYR A 168 8.11 1.89 -5.40
CA TYR A 168 7.26 0.70 -5.43
C TYR A 168 6.42 0.63 -6.71
N GLU A 169 6.22 -0.54 -7.24
CA GLU A 169 5.19 -0.90 -8.21
C GLU A 169 4.19 -1.89 -7.59
N HIS A 170 4.67 -2.73 -6.68
CA HIS A 170 3.83 -3.71 -5.98
C HIS A 170 3.93 -3.49 -4.48
N ILE A 171 2.78 -3.51 -3.83
CA ILE A 171 2.64 -3.31 -2.39
C ILE A 171 2.15 -4.60 -1.75
N ILE A 172 2.83 -5.01 -0.69
CA ILE A 172 2.41 -6.11 0.17
C ILE A 172 2.29 -5.57 1.59
N VAL A 173 1.06 -5.42 2.07
CA VAL A 173 0.84 -5.09 3.49
C VAL A 173 1.02 -6.36 4.31
N LEU A 174 2.05 -6.39 5.14
CA LEU A 174 2.32 -7.50 6.05
C LEU A 174 1.71 -7.18 7.41
N VAL A 175 0.74 -7.99 7.81
CA VAL A 175 -0.07 -7.73 9.00
C VAL A 175 0.36 -8.64 10.14
N ASN A 176 0.60 -8.06 11.32
CA ASN A 176 0.96 -8.79 12.54
C ASN A 176 -0.24 -9.56 13.10
N THR A 177 -0.46 -10.76 12.60
CA THR A 177 -1.54 -11.64 13.05
C THR A 177 -1.21 -13.10 12.81
N GLU A 178 -1.62 -13.99 13.71
CA GLU A 178 -1.56 -15.43 13.54
C GLU A 178 -2.82 -15.99 12.86
N ASN A 179 -3.86 -15.19 12.74
CA ASN A 179 -5.11 -15.62 12.11
C ASN A 179 -4.94 -15.66 10.60
N TYR A 180 -5.41 -16.76 10.01
CA TYR A 180 -5.43 -16.90 8.56
C TYR A 180 -6.38 -15.88 7.92
N GLY A 181 -5.85 -15.07 7.04
CA GLY A 181 -6.62 -14.08 6.30
C GLY A 181 -5.78 -13.38 5.26
N GLY A 182 -6.39 -12.50 4.55
CA GLY A 182 -5.75 -11.69 3.53
C GLY A 182 -6.74 -11.24 2.48
N GLY A 183 -6.31 -10.38 1.59
CA GLY A 183 -7.11 -9.92 0.48
C GLY A 183 -6.24 -9.24 -0.57
N GLY A 184 -6.58 -9.47 -1.85
CA GLY A 184 -6.05 -8.70 -2.95
C GLY A 184 -7.15 -7.75 -3.43
N ILE A 185 -6.87 -6.47 -3.41
CA ILE A 185 -7.77 -5.46 -3.97
C ILE A 185 -7.25 -5.12 -5.35
N LEU A 186 -7.84 -5.76 -6.36
CA LEU A 186 -7.55 -5.43 -7.75
C LEU A 186 -8.21 -4.09 -8.09
N ASN A 187 -7.50 -3.27 -8.84
CA ASN A 187 -7.95 -1.94 -9.32
C ASN A 187 -8.12 -0.85 -8.24
N SER A 188 -7.65 -1.06 -7.03
CA SER A 188 -7.61 0.00 -6.02
C SER A 188 -6.33 0.83 -6.08
N TYR A 189 -5.35 0.38 -6.86
CA TYR A 189 -4.02 0.98 -6.99
C TYR A 189 -3.65 1.34 -8.44
N ASN A 190 -4.62 1.26 -9.34
CA ASN A 190 -4.44 1.62 -10.76
C ASN A 190 -5.05 2.97 -11.07
#